data_ef841930893dcd9da1d9c112f0a6707a
#
_entry.id   ef841930893dcd9da1d9c112f0a6707a
#
_cell.length_a   1.000
_cell.length_b   1.000
_cell.length_c   1.000
_cell.angle_alpha   90.00
_cell.angle_beta   90.00
_cell.angle_gamma   90.00
#
_symmetry.space_group_name_H-M   'P 1'
#
loop_
_entity.id
_entity.type
_entity.pdbx_description
1 polymer ?
#
loop_
_entity_poly.entity_id
_entity_poly.type
_entity_poly.pdbx_seq_one_letter_code
_entity_poly.pdbx_strand_id
1 'polypeptide(L)'
;MRVPSTGRGALPRPRLLTRGMAVLLATALGACARSTPHGAATSSASPPPEERVLRVYNWDDYIGFHTVADFERATGIQVVYDLFDSNETLEGKLLVGDSGYDIVSTSENYYGRQIRAGLYEPLNKAELPNWKYLDPQVLAVQARFDPGNRFAAPYLHSMNGFAYNRSLVRARLPDAPVDSLDMLFKPEIVAKFADCGVSFLDSPDDVIQLALAYLHLDPNSRRVEDLAAAEQLLLAVRPYIRVFDSSDYINQLATKELCVAMAWSSDYSIAVVRSRAAGLHLDLAFTVPKEGSDITYNALLIPIGAPHPHAAHQFINFILDPNVIAAITNDIHYGNDNLAAQPLVDPQIRDDPSVYPPPQIRARLYLPTEFDAKYQRLRTRTWTRIKSGI
;
A
#
# COMPACT_ATOMS: atom_id res chain seq x y z
N MET A 1 -11.26 -29.17 -47.15
CA MET A 1 -10.97 -28.30 -48.29
C MET A 1 -9.62 -27.65 -48.07
N ARG A 2 -8.77 -27.66 -49.08
CA ARG A 2 -7.32 -27.43 -49.04
C ARG A 2 -6.91 -26.01 -48.69
N VAL A 3 -5.80 -25.90 -47.91
CA VAL A 3 -4.94 -24.72 -47.72
C VAL A 3 -4.16 -24.44 -48.99
N PRO A 4 -3.78 -23.18 -49.30
CA PRO A 4 -2.47 -22.97 -49.91
C PRO A 4 -1.60 -22.00 -49.08
N SER A 5 -0.34 -22.40 -49.00
CA SER A 5 0.84 -21.70 -48.53
C SER A 5 1.41 -20.76 -49.60
N THR A 6 1.90 -19.55 -49.20
CA THR A 6 2.98 -18.76 -49.85
C THR A 6 3.31 -17.64 -48.84
N GLY A 7 4.53 -17.13 -48.66
CA GLY A 7 5.83 -17.34 -49.22
C GLY A 7 6.75 -16.38 -48.46
N ARG A 8 8.00 -16.77 -48.26
CA ARG A 8 9.05 -16.02 -47.55
C ARG A 8 9.50 -14.82 -48.38
N GLY A 9 9.57 -13.65 -47.76
CA GLY A 9 10.24 -12.46 -48.29
C GLY A 9 11.42 -12.06 -47.39
N ALA A 10 12.63 -12.14 -47.95
CA ALA A 10 13.88 -11.78 -47.30
C ALA A 10 14.11 -10.29 -47.38
N LEU A 11 14.57 -9.68 -46.27
CA LEU A 11 15.01 -8.29 -46.16
C LEU A 11 16.49 -8.16 -46.48
N PRO A 12 16.94 -7.13 -47.21
CA PRO A 12 18.34 -6.89 -47.58
C PRO A 12 19.11 -6.15 -46.45
N ARG A 13 20.38 -6.55 -46.29
CA ARG A 13 21.38 -5.91 -45.43
C ARG A 13 21.91 -4.63 -46.10
N PRO A 14 22.19 -3.53 -45.37
CA PRO A 14 22.98 -2.42 -45.93
C PRO A 14 24.48 -2.63 -45.70
N ARG A 15 25.22 -2.25 -46.72
CA ARG A 15 26.69 -2.33 -46.85
C ARG A 15 27.39 -1.24 -46.05
N LEU A 16 28.49 -1.62 -45.36
CA LEU A 16 29.52 -0.71 -44.86
C LEU A 16 30.21 0.03 -46.02
N LEU A 17 30.36 1.33 -45.84
CA LEU A 17 31.29 2.18 -46.66
C LEU A 17 32.28 2.83 -45.72
N THR A 18 33.53 2.34 -45.80
CA THR A 18 34.74 2.93 -45.24
C THR A 18 35.27 4.04 -46.16
N ARG A 19 35.58 5.22 -45.61
CA ARG A 19 36.48 6.27 -46.16
C ARG A 19 36.89 7.10 -44.95
N GLY A 20 38.15 7.28 -44.59
CA GLY A 20 39.32 7.57 -45.35
C GLY A 20 39.95 8.77 -44.63
N MET A 21 41.09 8.57 -44.08
CA MET A 21 41.96 9.41 -43.23
C MET A 21 42.48 10.62 -44.05
N ALA A 22 42.49 11.81 -43.43
CA ALA A 22 43.43 12.89 -43.85
C ALA A 22 43.89 13.64 -42.59
N VAL A 23 45.18 13.45 -42.31
CA VAL A 23 45.97 14.18 -41.31
C VAL A 23 46.43 15.47 -41.96
N LEU A 24 46.22 16.60 -41.29
CA LEU A 24 46.95 17.87 -41.60
C LEU A 24 47.53 18.43 -40.30
N LEU A 25 48.85 18.32 -40.21
CA LEU A 25 49.70 19.04 -39.26
C LEU A 25 49.79 20.51 -39.73
N ALA A 26 49.51 21.45 -38.84
CA ALA A 26 49.96 22.83 -38.98
C ALA A 26 50.54 23.31 -37.67
N THR A 27 51.85 23.49 -37.67
CA THR A 27 52.68 24.15 -36.64
C THR A 27 52.54 25.68 -36.83
N ALA A 28 52.26 26.40 -35.74
CA ALA A 28 52.52 27.83 -35.67
C ALA A 28 52.96 28.22 -34.24
N LEU A 29 54.08 28.94 -34.24
CA LEU A 29 54.82 29.43 -33.10
C LEU A 29 54.11 30.56 -32.35
N GLY A 30 54.35 30.54 -31.08
CA GLY A 30 54.59 31.51 -30.05
C GLY A 30 54.06 32.95 -30.12
N ALA A 31 53.28 33.31 -29.06
CA ALA A 31 53.32 34.66 -28.47
C ALA A 31 52.99 34.55 -26.96
N CYS A 32 53.96 34.93 -26.13
CA CYS A 32 53.76 35.16 -24.72
C CYS A 32 52.83 36.33 -24.48
N ALA A 33 51.65 36.09 -23.92
CA ALA A 33 50.82 37.14 -23.38
C ALA A 33 50.54 36.84 -21.90
N ARG A 34 50.81 37.81 -21.04
CA ARG A 34 50.66 37.79 -19.58
C ARG A 34 49.23 37.42 -19.20
N SER A 35 49.07 36.35 -18.47
CA SER A 35 47.84 35.94 -17.84
C SER A 35 47.56 36.79 -16.61
N THR A 36 46.57 37.64 -16.66
CA THR A 36 45.85 38.17 -15.49
C THR A 36 44.96 37.05 -14.92
N PRO A 37 44.89 36.88 -13.58
CA PRO A 37 44.00 35.88 -13.01
C PRO A 37 42.57 36.36 -13.16
N HIS A 38 41.82 35.83 -14.13
CA HIS A 38 40.39 35.89 -14.11
C HIS A 38 39.90 34.99 -13.00
N GLY A 39 39.29 35.60 -11.97
CA GLY A 39 38.52 34.88 -10.98
C GLY A 39 37.47 34.02 -11.70
N ALA A 40 37.55 32.72 -11.48
CA ALA A 40 36.50 31.80 -11.86
C ALA A 40 35.22 32.17 -11.11
N ALA A 41 34.36 32.95 -11.75
CA ALA A 41 32.98 33.04 -11.32
C ALA A 41 32.41 31.63 -11.51
N THR A 42 32.31 30.89 -10.42
CA THR A 42 31.45 29.72 -10.36
C THR A 42 30.01 30.20 -10.61
N SER A 43 29.62 30.10 -11.87
CA SER A 43 28.22 30.21 -12.25
C SER A 43 27.50 29.10 -11.49
N SER A 44 26.88 29.44 -10.37
CA SER A 44 25.83 28.61 -9.77
C SER A 44 24.68 28.65 -10.78
N ALA A 45 24.69 27.77 -11.78
CA ALA A 45 23.51 27.50 -12.56
C ALA A 45 22.43 27.09 -11.58
N SER A 46 21.38 27.90 -11.46
CA SER A 46 20.17 27.47 -10.78
C SER A 46 19.75 26.15 -11.40
N PRO A 47 19.38 25.15 -10.58
CA PRO A 47 18.85 23.90 -11.15
C PRO A 47 17.75 24.22 -12.14
N PRO A 48 17.62 23.44 -13.23
CA PRO A 48 16.54 23.63 -14.18
C PRO A 48 15.22 23.66 -13.42
N PRO A 49 14.24 24.47 -13.82
CA PRO A 49 12.95 24.50 -13.16
C PRO A 49 12.38 23.09 -13.18
N GLU A 50 12.10 22.54 -12.00
CA GLU A 50 11.44 21.25 -11.83
C GLU A 50 10.12 21.28 -12.58
N GLU A 51 9.80 20.25 -13.38
CA GLU A 51 8.51 20.15 -14.02
C GLU A 51 7.41 20.18 -12.96
N ARG A 52 6.33 20.93 -13.21
CA ARG A 52 5.23 21.06 -12.26
C ARG A 52 4.28 19.86 -12.38
N VAL A 53 4.83 18.67 -12.23
CA VAL A 53 4.13 17.39 -12.26
C VAL A 53 4.60 16.54 -11.08
N LEU A 54 3.68 15.84 -10.45
CA LEU A 54 3.94 14.85 -9.40
C LEU A 54 3.26 13.55 -9.79
N ARG A 55 3.98 12.43 -9.73
CA ARG A 55 3.46 11.09 -10.04
C ARG A 55 3.36 10.28 -8.77
N VAL A 56 2.12 9.99 -8.35
CA VAL A 56 1.80 9.24 -7.13
C VAL A 56 1.28 7.86 -7.50
N TYR A 57 1.78 6.82 -6.83
CA TYR A 57 1.30 5.46 -6.94
C TYR A 57 0.85 4.98 -5.57
N ASN A 58 -0.45 4.85 -5.35
CA ASN A 58 -1.04 4.59 -4.06
C ASN A 58 -2.12 3.50 -4.14
N TRP A 59 -2.57 3.05 -2.99
CA TRP A 59 -3.70 2.14 -2.84
C TRP A 59 -4.98 2.76 -3.37
N ASP A 60 -5.91 1.91 -3.81
CA ASP A 60 -7.28 2.34 -4.11
C ASP A 60 -7.99 2.83 -2.83
N ASP A 61 -8.88 3.81 -2.97
CA ASP A 61 -9.63 4.43 -1.85
C ASP A 61 -8.76 4.91 -0.65
N TYR A 62 -7.51 5.32 -0.90
CA TYR A 62 -6.52 5.61 0.16
C TYR A 62 -6.04 7.08 0.17
N ILE A 63 -6.92 8.00 -0.21
CA ILE A 63 -6.70 9.45 -0.15
C ILE A 63 -8.04 10.18 -0.02
N GLY A 64 -8.06 11.35 0.62
CA GLY A 64 -9.27 12.17 0.75
C GLY A 64 -9.78 12.72 -0.58
N PHE A 65 -11.10 12.88 -0.68
CA PHE A 65 -11.80 13.22 -1.93
C PHE A 65 -11.33 14.51 -2.61
N HIS A 66 -10.83 15.46 -1.82
CA HIS A 66 -10.38 16.77 -2.31
C HIS A 66 -8.86 16.97 -2.23
N THR A 67 -8.13 16.05 -1.61
CA THR A 67 -6.71 16.22 -1.25
C THR A 67 -5.82 16.55 -2.45
N VAL A 68 -5.99 15.83 -3.57
CA VAL A 68 -5.23 16.08 -4.80
C VAL A 68 -5.53 17.47 -5.36
N ALA A 69 -6.82 17.82 -5.50
CA ALA A 69 -7.23 19.12 -6.05
C ALA A 69 -6.79 20.29 -5.15
N ASP A 70 -6.77 20.09 -3.84
CA ASP A 70 -6.33 21.09 -2.87
C ASP A 70 -4.81 21.30 -2.95
N PHE A 71 -4.04 20.23 -3.10
CA PHE A 71 -2.61 20.31 -3.33
C PHE A 71 -2.28 21.02 -4.65
N GLU A 72 -2.93 20.65 -5.75
CA GLU A 72 -2.74 21.30 -7.05
C GLU A 72 -3.06 22.79 -7.00
N ARG A 73 -4.15 23.14 -6.31
CA ARG A 73 -4.56 24.56 -6.15
C ARG A 73 -3.55 25.35 -5.29
N ALA A 74 -3.01 24.72 -4.24
CA ALA A 74 -2.07 25.37 -3.34
C ALA A 74 -0.67 25.57 -3.93
N THR A 75 -0.24 24.65 -4.81
CA THR A 75 1.16 24.58 -5.30
C THR A 75 1.30 24.90 -6.79
N GLY A 76 0.25 24.69 -7.58
CA GLY A 76 0.29 24.73 -9.05
C GLY A 76 1.02 23.52 -9.65
N ILE A 77 1.25 22.45 -8.89
CA ILE A 77 1.83 21.17 -9.33
C ILE A 77 0.68 20.26 -9.72
N GLN A 78 0.69 19.73 -10.94
CA GLN A 78 -0.29 18.75 -11.41
C GLN A 78 0.04 17.36 -10.88
N VAL A 79 -0.97 16.63 -10.39
CA VAL A 79 -0.79 15.28 -9.85
C VAL A 79 -1.32 14.24 -10.84
N VAL A 80 -0.44 13.32 -11.24
CA VAL A 80 -0.81 12.07 -11.92
C VAL A 80 -0.91 11.00 -10.85
N TYR A 81 -2.12 10.47 -10.65
CA TYR A 81 -2.41 9.57 -9.54
C TYR A 81 -2.82 8.20 -10.08
N ASP A 82 -1.95 7.21 -9.91
CA ASP A 82 -2.16 5.83 -10.32
C ASP A 82 -2.41 4.94 -9.10
N LEU A 83 -3.15 3.84 -9.29
CA LEU A 83 -3.59 2.94 -8.23
C LEU A 83 -2.94 1.55 -8.37
N PHE A 84 -2.77 0.88 -7.25
CA PHE A 84 -2.43 -0.54 -7.18
C PHE A 84 -3.24 -1.23 -6.06
N ASP A 85 -3.31 -2.54 -6.13
CA ASP A 85 -4.13 -3.40 -5.28
C ASP A 85 -3.34 -4.30 -4.33
N SER A 86 -2.01 -4.40 -4.51
CA SER A 86 -1.15 -5.27 -3.69
C SER A 86 0.27 -4.73 -3.55
N ASN A 87 0.87 -4.98 -2.39
CA ASN A 87 2.29 -4.67 -2.15
C ASN A 87 3.23 -5.39 -3.12
N GLU A 88 2.85 -6.59 -3.58
CA GLU A 88 3.59 -7.37 -4.56
C GLU A 88 3.62 -6.68 -5.93
N THR A 89 2.51 -6.09 -6.35
CA THR A 89 2.41 -5.30 -7.58
C THR A 89 3.34 -4.09 -7.51
N LEU A 90 3.28 -3.34 -6.40
CA LEU A 90 4.20 -2.22 -6.16
C LEU A 90 5.67 -2.67 -6.15
N GLU A 91 5.99 -3.71 -5.38
CA GLU A 91 7.37 -4.22 -5.29
C GLU A 91 7.91 -4.65 -6.64
N GLY A 92 7.11 -5.38 -7.43
CA GLY A 92 7.46 -5.75 -8.80
C GLY A 92 7.79 -4.54 -9.68
N LYS A 93 7.03 -3.46 -9.54
CA LYS A 93 7.26 -2.20 -10.26
C LYS A 93 8.57 -1.52 -9.84
N LEU A 94 8.86 -1.46 -8.54
CA LEU A 94 10.07 -0.84 -8.00
C LEU A 94 11.34 -1.63 -8.35
N LEU A 95 11.27 -2.98 -8.35
CA LEU A 95 12.42 -3.86 -8.63
C LEU A 95 12.91 -3.79 -10.09
N VAL A 96 12.04 -3.39 -11.02
CA VAL A 96 12.46 -3.15 -12.41
C VAL A 96 13.40 -1.95 -12.53
N GLY A 97 13.41 -1.06 -11.53
CA GLY A 97 14.11 0.23 -11.54
C GLY A 97 13.39 1.27 -12.41
N ASP A 98 13.71 2.54 -12.20
CA ASP A 98 13.09 3.68 -12.88
C ASP A 98 11.56 3.54 -12.99
N SER A 99 10.93 3.49 -11.81
CA SER A 99 9.48 3.27 -11.70
C SER A 99 8.68 4.38 -12.38
N GLY A 100 9.28 5.56 -12.57
CA GLY A 100 8.64 6.76 -13.10
C GLY A 100 7.71 7.46 -12.11
N TYR A 101 7.62 6.99 -10.87
CA TYR A 101 6.85 7.61 -9.79
C TYR A 101 7.73 8.45 -8.87
N ASP A 102 7.11 9.48 -8.29
CA ASP A 102 7.74 10.38 -7.32
C ASP A 102 7.41 9.98 -5.88
N ILE A 103 6.22 9.42 -5.68
CA ILE A 103 5.76 8.94 -4.37
C ILE A 103 5.08 7.60 -4.54
N VAL A 104 5.34 6.71 -3.59
CA VAL A 104 4.61 5.47 -3.40
C VAL A 104 4.17 5.33 -1.95
N SER A 105 3.09 4.55 -1.70
CA SER A 105 2.64 4.20 -0.35
C SER A 105 2.76 2.70 -0.14
N THR A 106 3.30 2.26 1.00
CA THR A 106 3.40 0.83 1.35
C THR A 106 3.54 0.64 2.85
N SER A 107 3.29 -0.59 3.31
CA SER A 107 3.35 -0.96 4.72
C SER A 107 4.77 -1.30 5.19
N GLU A 108 4.98 -1.23 6.51
CA GLU A 108 6.30 -1.36 7.15
C GLU A 108 6.98 -2.71 6.89
N ASN A 109 6.22 -3.79 6.81
CA ASN A 109 6.73 -5.12 6.50
C ASN A 109 7.22 -5.27 5.05
N TYR A 110 6.89 -4.31 4.18
CA TYR A 110 7.42 -4.23 2.81
C TYR A 110 8.51 -3.20 2.68
N TYR A 111 8.28 -1.94 3.11
CA TYR A 111 9.30 -0.91 2.90
C TYR A 111 10.60 -1.19 3.64
N GLY A 112 10.60 -1.88 4.77
CA GLY A 112 11.83 -2.20 5.48
C GLY A 112 12.82 -3.01 4.63
N ARG A 113 12.36 -4.07 3.94
CA ARG A 113 13.22 -4.83 3.00
C ARG A 113 13.55 -4.04 1.74
N GLN A 114 12.62 -3.24 1.25
CA GLN A 114 12.80 -2.39 0.07
C GLN A 114 13.82 -1.27 0.32
N ILE A 115 13.85 -0.67 1.51
CA ILE A 115 14.88 0.26 1.96
C ILE A 115 16.27 -0.40 1.95
N ARG A 116 16.37 -1.61 2.50
CA ARG A 116 17.64 -2.36 2.49
C ARG A 116 18.09 -2.77 1.09
N ALA A 117 17.14 -2.92 0.16
CA ALA A 117 17.41 -3.15 -1.25
C ALA A 117 17.80 -1.87 -2.01
N GLY A 118 17.76 -0.69 -1.37
CA GLY A 118 18.14 0.59 -1.98
C GLY A 118 17.09 1.15 -2.94
N LEU A 119 15.81 0.82 -2.75
CA LEU A 119 14.74 1.22 -3.66
C LEU A 119 14.18 2.63 -3.38
N TYR A 120 14.62 3.30 -2.31
CA TYR A 120 14.10 4.60 -1.90
C TYR A 120 15.20 5.62 -1.65
N GLU A 121 14.85 6.88 -1.85
CA GLU A 121 15.69 8.03 -1.48
C GLU A 121 15.40 8.44 -0.02
N PRO A 122 16.43 8.90 0.71
CA PRO A 122 16.22 9.42 2.06
C PRO A 122 15.47 10.75 2.02
N LEU A 123 14.52 10.92 2.93
CA LEU A 123 13.75 12.14 3.08
C LEU A 123 14.62 13.31 3.57
N ASN A 124 14.51 14.46 2.92
CA ASN A 124 15.04 15.73 3.40
C ASN A 124 14.11 16.32 4.46
N LYS A 125 14.41 16.09 5.74
CA LYS A 125 13.57 16.57 6.86
C LYS A 125 13.46 18.10 6.93
N ALA A 126 14.39 18.85 6.34
CA ALA A 126 14.30 20.30 6.27
C ALA A 126 13.12 20.77 5.40
N GLU A 127 12.68 19.95 4.44
CA GLU A 127 11.51 20.21 3.59
C GLU A 127 10.20 19.69 4.20
N LEU A 128 10.25 19.09 5.38
CA LEU A 128 9.10 18.49 6.07
C LEU A 128 8.82 19.15 7.43
N PRO A 129 8.53 20.48 7.50
CA PRO A 129 8.28 21.18 8.77
C PRO A 129 7.10 20.61 9.56
N ASN A 130 6.14 19.91 8.91
CA ASN A 130 4.99 19.27 9.56
C ASN A 130 5.33 17.92 10.20
N TRP A 131 6.56 17.39 9.99
CA TRP A 131 7.05 16.18 10.65
C TRP A 131 6.92 16.21 12.18
N LYS A 132 7.01 17.39 12.77
CA LYS A 132 6.92 17.64 14.22
C LYS A 132 5.57 17.24 14.84
N TYR A 133 4.54 17.06 14.04
CA TYR A 133 3.20 16.69 14.50
C TYR A 133 2.96 15.18 14.59
N LEU A 134 3.89 14.38 14.05
CA LEU A 134 3.79 12.91 14.06
C LEU A 134 3.95 12.34 15.48
N ASP A 135 3.23 11.26 15.77
CA ASP A 135 3.30 10.54 17.04
C ASP A 135 4.68 9.91 17.24
N PRO A 136 5.42 10.29 18.28
CA PRO A 136 6.71 9.67 18.59
C PRO A 136 6.63 8.17 18.85
N GLN A 137 5.50 7.64 19.32
CA GLN A 137 5.31 6.20 19.53
C GLN A 137 5.26 5.46 18.19
N VAL A 138 4.55 5.99 17.19
CA VAL A 138 4.51 5.43 15.85
C VAL A 138 5.87 5.55 15.17
N LEU A 139 6.55 6.68 15.31
CA LEU A 139 7.93 6.83 14.81
C LEU A 139 8.88 5.79 15.43
N ALA A 140 8.74 5.48 16.72
CA ALA A 140 9.54 4.43 17.37
C ALA A 140 9.20 3.01 16.85
N VAL A 141 7.95 2.75 16.52
CA VAL A 141 7.53 1.50 15.89
C VAL A 141 8.13 1.37 14.50
N GLN A 142 7.96 2.39 13.66
CA GLN A 142 8.45 2.39 12.28
C GLN A 142 9.99 2.38 12.20
N ALA A 143 10.69 2.94 13.20
CA ALA A 143 12.16 2.87 13.28
C ALA A 143 12.73 1.44 13.36
N ARG A 144 11.90 0.43 13.64
CA ARG A 144 12.30 -0.99 13.57
C ARG A 144 12.53 -1.45 12.15
N PHE A 145 11.87 -0.83 11.17
CA PHE A 145 11.91 -1.14 9.75
C PHE A 145 12.73 -0.09 8.96
N ASP A 146 12.69 1.15 9.41
CA ASP A 146 13.44 2.30 8.87
C ASP A 146 14.25 2.98 9.99
N PRO A 147 15.45 2.49 10.33
CA PRO A 147 16.27 3.03 11.41
C PRO A 147 16.51 4.53 11.26
N GLY A 148 16.03 5.32 12.24
CA GLY A 148 16.12 6.76 12.24
C GLY A 148 15.02 7.45 11.42
N ASN A 149 14.01 6.74 10.96
CA ASN A 149 12.89 7.25 10.15
C ASN A 149 13.40 8.12 8.99
N ARG A 150 14.32 7.55 8.20
CA ARG A 150 15.04 8.30 7.17
C ARG A 150 14.32 8.31 5.83
N PHE A 151 13.50 7.32 5.53
CA PHE A 151 12.94 7.08 4.20
C PHE A 151 11.41 7.13 4.19
N ALA A 152 10.76 6.70 5.27
CA ALA A 152 9.33 6.53 5.36
C ALA A 152 8.68 7.68 6.15
N ALA A 153 7.72 8.36 5.54
CA ALA A 153 6.87 9.34 6.22
C ALA A 153 5.56 8.66 6.66
N PRO A 154 5.27 8.52 7.97
CA PRO A 154 4.02 7.94 8.46
C PRO A 154 2.81 8.56 7.77
N TYR A 155 1.86 7.74 7.35
CA TYR A 155 0.67 8.19 6.64
C TYR A 155 -0.60 7.76 7.35
N LEU A 156 -1.03 6.53 7.15
CA LEU A 156 -2.25 5.98 7.72
C LEU A 156 -1.98 4.60 8.31
N HIS A 157 -2.82 4.19 9.26
CA HIS A 157 -2.79 2.84 9.82
C HIS A 157 -4.14 2.14 9.67
N SER A 158 -4.09 0.81 9.65
CA SER A 158 -5.26 -0.06 9.60
C SER A 158 -5.03 -1.35 10.38
N MET A 159 -6.12 -2.06 10.64
CA MET A 159 -6.14 -3.37 11.26
C MET A 159 -6.91 -4.34 10.39
N ASN A 160 -6.57 -5.62 10.43
CA ASN A 160 -7.36 -6.66 9.80
C ASN A 160 -8.50 -7.14 10.70
N GLY A 161 -9.50 -7.70 10.07
CA GLY A 161 -10.66 -8.27 10.73
C GLY A 161 -11.67 -8.76 9.73
N PHE A 162 -12.93 -8.56 10.04
CA PHE A 162 -13.99 -8.85 9.09
C PHE A 162 -15.14 -7.86 9.19
N ALA A 163 -15.65 -7.48 8.04
CA ALA A 163 -16.88 -6.70 7.90
C ALA A 163 -18.06 -7.65 7.65
N TYR A 164 -19.23 -7.30 8.15
CA TYR A 164 -20.43 -8.13 7.96
C TYR A 164 -21.71 -7.30 8.00
N ASN A 165 -22.74 -7.79 7.30
CA ASN A 165 -24.09 -7.25 7.38
C ASN A 165 -24.85 -7.90 8.55
N ARG A 166 -25.09 -7.13 9.61
CA ARG A 166 -25.72 -7.64 10.85
C ARG A 166 -27.07 -8.31 10.58
N SER A 167 -27.90 -7.74 9.71
CA SER A 167 -29.21 -8.27 9.41
C SER A 167 -29.14 -9.61 8.68
N LEU A 168 -28.25 -9.73 7.69
CA LEU A 168 -28.06 -10.97 6.91
C LEU A 168 -27.43 -12.08 7.75
N VAL A 169 -26.46 -11.73 8.61
CA VAL A 169 -25.81 -12.67 9.53
C VAL A 169 -26.83 -13.17 10.56
N ARG A 170 -27.56 -12.27 11.23
CA ARG A 170 -28.56 -12.65 12.25
C ARG A 170 -29.68 -13.52 11.67
N ALA A 171 -30.09 -13.29 10.43
CA ALA A 171 -31.12 -14.10 9.78
C ALA A 171 -30.69 -15.55 9.58
N ARG A 172 -29.38 -15.84 9.47
CA ARG A 172 -28.82 -17.18 9.24
C ARG A 172 -28.31 -17.86 10.50
N LEU A 173 -27.75 -17.05 11.39
CA LEU A 173 -27.20 -17.50 12.68
C LEU A 173 -27.45 -16.40 13.73
N PRO A 174 -28.58 -16.47 14.48
CA PRO A 174 -28.96 -15.45 15.47
C PRO A 174 -27.88 -15.16 16.51
N ASP A 175 -27.17 -16.21 16.96
CA ASP A 175 -26.11 -16.16 17.97
C ASP A 175 -24.71 -16.28 17.31
N ALA A 176 -24.53 -15.67 16.15
CA ALA A 176 -23.25 -15.66 15.45
C ALA A 176 -22.12 -15.08 16.32
N PRO A 177 -20.93 -15.73 16.40
CA PRO A 177 -19.82 -15.27 17.20
C PRO A 177 -19.10 -14.09 16.52
N VAL A 178 -19.77 -12.96 16.44
CA VAL A 178 -19.32 -11.77 15.68
C VAL A 178 -18.09 -11.07 16.29
N ASP A 179 -17.57 -11.56 17.41
CA ASP A 179 -16.31 -11.11 18.02
C ASP A 179 -15.12 -12.03 17.74
N SER A 180 -15.32 -13.12 16.99
CA SER A 180 -14.38 -14.22 16.81
C SER A 180 -14.11 -14.53 15.35
N LEU A 181 -12.89 -14.94 15.04
CA LEU A 181 -12.50 -15.54 13.76
C LEU A 181 -13.22 -16.86 13.45
N ASP A 182 -13.99 -17.42 14.39
CA ASP A 182 -14.95 -18.51 14.09
C ASP A 182 -15.87 -18.17 12.91
N MET A 183 -16.21 -16.88 12.74
CA MET A 183 -17.01 -16.39 11.60
C MET A 183 -16.39 -16.72 10.24
N LEU A 184 -15.06 -16.81 10.17
CA LEU A 184 -14.31 -17.02 8.94
C LEU A 184 -13.71 -18.43 8.86
N PHE A 185 -13.25 -18.98 9.99
CA PHE A 185 -12.38 -20.16 9.99
C PHE A 185 -13.02 -21.43 10.55
N LYS A 186 -14.24 -21.34 11.09
CA LYS A 186 -14.97 -22.51 11.57
C LYS A 186 -15.93 -23.01 10.48
N PRO A 187 -15.69 -24.18 9.86
CA PRO A 187 -16.44 -24.64 8.68
C PRO A 187 -17.95 -24.65 8.87
N GLU A 188 -18.44 -25.11 10.04
CA GLU A 188 -19.88 -25.18 10.35
C GLU A 188 -20.52 -23.80 10.56
N ILE A 189 -19.75 -22.75 10.83
CA ILE A 189 -20.21 -21.37 10.95
C ILE A 189 -20.17 -20.67 9.61
N VAL A 190 -18.99 -20.65 8.93
CA VAL A 190 -18.84 -19.96 7.65
C VAL A 190 -19.75 -20.54 6.57
N ALA A 191 -20.04 -21.85 6.60
CA ALA A 191 -20.98 -22.53 5.70
C ALA A 191 -22.39 -21.91 5.75
N LYS A 192 -22.80 -21.34 6.90
CA LYS A 192 -24.11 -20.67 7.02
C LYS A 192 -24.23 -19.38 6.20
N PHE A 193 -23.10 -18.82 5.79
CA PHE A 193 -23.03 -17.56 5.05
C PHE A 193 -22.66 -17.76 3.58
N ALA A 194 -22.41 -19.00 3.12
CA ALA A 194 -22.00 -19.28 1.76
C ALA A 194 -23.02 -18.83 0.70
N ASP A 195 -24.32 -18.93 1.00
CA ASP A 195 -25.39 -18.50 0.11
C ASP A 195 -25.45 -16.99 -0.08
N CYS A 196 -25.19 -16.21 0.96
CA CYS A 196 -25.18 -14.75 0.89
C CYS A 196 -23.81 -14.14 0.56
N GLY A 197 -22.77 -14.97 0.49
CA GLY A 197 -21.44 -14.60 0.05
C GLY A 197 -20.47 -14.27 1.17
N VAL A 198 -19.33 -14.98 1.08
CA VAL A 198 -18.16 -14.76 1.94
C VAL A 198 -16.97 -14.43 1.05
N SER A 199 -16.23 -13.38 1.36
CA SER A 199 -14.96 -13.07 0.69
C SER A 199 -13.80 -13.07 1.67
N PHE A 200 -12.64 -13.42 1.16
CA PHE A 200 -11.37 -13.22 1.84
C PHE A 200 -10.51 -12.25 1.01
N LEU A 201 -9.62 -11.54 1.67
CA LEU A 201 -8.63 -10.72 0.98
C LEU A 201 -7.76 -11.59 0.06
N ASP A 202 -7.40 -11.11 -1.11
CA ASP A 202 -6.37 -11.75 -1.95
C ASP A 202 -4.97 -11.31 -1.50
N SER A 203 -4.69 -11.54 -0.23
CA SER A 203 -3.44 -11.21 0.44
C SER A 203 -2.97 -12.38 1.30
N PRO A 204 -1.90 -13.08 0.89
CA PRO A 204 -1.34 -14.19 1.69
C PRO A 204 -0.84 -13.72 3.06
N ASP A 205 -0.37 -12.48 3.16
CA ASP A 205 0.17 -11.96 4.42
C ASP A 205 -0.95 -11.76 5.43
N ASP A 206 -2.04 -11.14 5.07
CA ASP A 206 -3.18 -10.90 5.95
C ASP A 206 -3.90 -12.20 6.34
N VAL A 207 -4.25 -13.02 5.34
CA VAL A 207 -5.08 -14.20 5.55
C VAL A 207 -4.35 -15.28 6.34
N ILE A 208 -3.07 -15.55 6.02
CA ILE A 208 -2.29 -16.58 6.73
C ILE A 208 -1.98 -16.14 8.16
N GLN A 209 -1.71 -14.86 8.40
CA GLN A 209 -1.44 -14.35 9.74
C GLN A 209 -2.68 -14.44 10.64
N LEU A 210 -3.87 -14.08 10.15
CA LEU A 210 -5.13 -14.26 10.88
C LEU A 210 -5.45 -15.74 11.14
N ALA A 211 -5.17 -16.63 10.18
CA ALA A 211 -5.32 -18.06 10.37
C ALA A 211 -4.37 -18.60 11.48
N LEU A 212 -3.13 -18.12 11.53
CA LEU A 212 -2.19 -18.46 12.60
C LEU A 212 -2.66 -17.92 13.96
N ALA A 213 -3.13 -16.67 14.02
CA ALA A 213 -3.69 -16.09 15.24
C ALA A 213 -4.90 -16.91 15.74
N TYR A 214 -5.78 -17.33 14.86
CA TYR A 214 -6.91 -18.19 15.18
C TYR A 214 -6.46 -19.55 15.75
N LEU A 215 -5.38 -20.12 15.24
CA LEU A 215 -4.78 -21.36 15.74
C LEU A 215 -3.97 -21.16 17.02
N HIS A 216 -3.93 -19.95 17.58
CA HIS A 216 -3.09 -19.58 18.73
C HIS A 216 -1.59 -19.83 18.51
N LEU A 217 -1.15 -19.73 17.26
CA LEU A 217 0.24 -19.78 16.83
C LEU A 217 0.78 -18.35 16.67
N ASP A 218 2.11 -18.21 16.60
CA ASP A 218 2.73 -16.93 16.29
C ASP A 218 2.35 -16.47 14.86
N PRO A 219 1.62 -15.35 14.67
CA PRO A 219 1.26 -14.85 13.35
C PRO A 219 2.46 -14.58 12.44
N ASN A 220 3.63 -14.32 13.03
CA ASN A 220 4.89 -14.10 12.34
C ASN A 220 5.76 -15.37 12.24
N SER A 221 5.19 -16.55 12.49
CA SER A 221 5.92 -17.82 12.45
C SER A 221 6.58 -18.05 11.09
N ARG A 222 7.83 -18.57 11.14
CA ARG A 222 8.58 -19.02 9.96
C ARG A 222 8.69 -20.54 9.90
N ARG A 223 7.95 -21.24 10.75
CA ARG A 223 7.93 -22.69 10.77
C ARG A 223 7.04 -23.24 9.67
N VAL A 224 7.55 -24.23 8.95
CA VAL A 224 6.81 -24.87 7.85
C VAL A 224 5.57 -25.61 8.40
N GLU A 225 5.67 -26.14 9.61
CA GLU A 225 4.57 -26.84 10.29
C GLU A 225 3.40 -25.91 10.59
N ASP A 226 3.67 -24.69 11.05
CA ASP A 226 2.65 -23.68 11.36
C ASP A 226 1.97 -23.21 10.06
N LEU A 227 2.76 -22.98 8.99
CA LEU A 227 2.21 -22.66 7.68
C LEU A 227 1.33 -23.79 7.13
N ALA A 228 1.73 -25.06 7.34
CA ALA A 228 0.91 -26.22 6.93
C ALA A 228 -0.38 -26.30 7.74
N ALA A 229 -0.36 -25.98 9.04
CA ALA A 229 -1.58 -25.92 9.86
C ALA A 229 -2.54 -24.83 9.38
N ALA A 230 -2.03 -23.64 9.06
CA ALA A 230 -2.83 -22.57 8.46
C ALA A 230 -3.39 -22.96 7.09
N GLU A 231 -2.62 -23.64 6.23
CA GLU A 231 -3.08 -24.16 4.95
C GLU A 231 -4.25 -25.15 5.13
N GLN A 232 -4.14 -26.12 6.04
CA GLN A 232 -5.20 -27.06 6.32
C GLN A 232 -6.49 -26.38 6.79
N LEU A 233 -6.38 -25.39 7.70
CA LEU A 233 -7.50 -24.60 8.16
C LEU A 233 -8.19 -23.87 7.00
N LEU A 234 -7.42 -23.20 6.18
CA LEU A 234 -7.93 -22.41 5.05
C LEU A 234 -8.53 -23.29 3.95
N LEU A 235 -7.98 -24.45 3.68
CA LEU A 235 -8.56 -25.43 2.75
C LEU A 235 -9.89 -26.00 3.27
N ALA A 236 -10.05 -26.17 4.59
CA ALA A 236 -11.30 -26.65 5.17
C ALA A 236 -12.46 -25.66 4.98
N VAL A 237 -12.18 -24.35 4.95
CA VAL A 237 -13.19 -23.30 4.74
C VAL A 237 -13.31 -22.84 3.28
N ARG A 238 -12.33 -23.19 2.44
CA ARG A 238 -12.28 -22.79 1.02
C ARG A 238 -13.58 -23.02 0.24
N PRO A 239 -14.32 -24.14 0.42
CA PRO A 239 -15.55 -24.37 -0.31
C PRO A 239 -16.65 -23.35 -0.07
N TYR A 240 -16.59 -22.60 1.03
CA TYR A 240 -17.58 -21.61 1.43
C TYR A 240 -17.20 -20.18 1.05
N ILE A 241 -15.97 -19.96 0.56
CA ILE A 241 -15.47 -18.67 0.13
C ILE A 241 -15.84 -18.44 -1.32
N ARG A 242 -16.64 -17.40 -1.59
CA ARG A 242 -17.09 -17.04 -2.93
C ARG A 242 -15.96 -16.47 -3.77
N VAL A 243 -15.15 -15.58 -3.20
CA VAL A 243 -14.10 -14.84 -3.91
C VAL A 243 -12.95 -14.48 -2.97
N PHE A 244 -11.74 -14.43 -3.54
CA PHE A 244 -10.60 -13.75 -2.96
C PHE A 244 -10.43 -12.42 -3.69
N ASP A 245 -10.56 -11.31 -2.98
CA ASP A 245 -10.58 -9.98 -3.57
C ASP A 245 -10.14 -8.95 -2.53
N SER A 246 -9.31 -7.98 -2.93
CA SER A 246 -8.78 -6.94 -2.05
C SER A 246 -9.26 -5.52 -2.39
N SER A 247 -10.18 -5.37 -3.35
CA SER A 247 -10.67 -4.05 -3.79
C SER A 247 -12.19 -4.02 -3.95
N ASP A 248 -12.75 -4.87 -4.82
CA ASP A 248 -14.19 -4.80 -5.18
C ASP A 248 -15.10 -5.35 -4.08
N TYR A 249 -14.58 -6.11 -3.11
CA TYR A 249 -15.38 -6.60 -1.99
C TYR A 249 -16.08 -5.47 -1.21
N ILE A 250 -15.54 -4.24 -1.22
CA ILE A 250 -16.15 -3.05 -0.62
C ILE A 250 -17.49 -2.74 -1.30
N ASN A 251 -17.52 -2.75 -2.64
CA ASN A 251 -18.74 -2.56 -3.42
C ASN A 251 -19.72 -3.71 -3.22
N GLN A 252 -19.21 -4.95 -3.19
CA GLN A 252 -20.02 -6.14 -2.98
C GLN A 252 -20.68 -6.18 -1.59
N LEU A 253 -20.01 -5.67 -0.55
CA LEU A 253 -20.61 -5.43 0.76
C LEU A 253 -21.69 -4.34 0.68
N ALA A 254 -21.42 -3.24 -0.02
CA ALA A 254 -22.35 -2.11 -0.16
C ALA A 254 -23.62 -2.47 -0.94
N THR A 255 -23.58 -3.48 -1.80
CA THR A 255 -24.70 -3.95 -2.65
C THR A 255 -25.39 -5.20 -2.14
N LYS A 256 -24.99 -5.77 -0.99
CA LYS A 256 -25.47 -7.04 -0.40
C LYS A 256 -25.06 -8.30 -1.16
N GLU A 257 -24.11 -8.22 -2.06
CA GLU A 257 -23.57 -9.40 -2.75
C GLU A 257 -22.71 -10.26 -1.81
N LEU A 258 -22.14 -9.62 -0.77
CA LEU A 258 -21.46 -10.27 0.33
C LEU A 258 -22.16 -9.95 1.65
N CYS A 259 -22.21 -10.93 2.53
CA CYS A 259 -22.71 -10.74 3.89
C CYS A 259 -21.63 -10.79 4.96
N VAL A 260 -20.49 -11.41 4.64
CA VAL A 260 -19.27 -11.45 5.49
C VAL A 260 -18.05 -11.29 4.58
N ALA A 261 -17.13 -10.42 4.95
CA ALA A 261 -15.88 -10.22 4.23
C ALA A 261 -14.72 -10.09 5.22
N MET A 262 -13.63 -10.83 5.02
CA MET A 262 -12.35 -10.44 5.61
C MET A 262 -11.98 -9.08 5.04
N ALA A 263 -11.59 -8.14 5.88
CA ALA A 263 -11.49 -6.73 5.49
C ALA A 263 -10.45 -5.98 6.31
N TRP A 264 -9.94 -4.91 5.77
CA TRP A 264 -9.24 -3.88 6.53
C TRP A 264 -10.25 -2.98 7.27
N SER A 265 -9.82 -2.39 8.38
CA SER A 265 -10.72 -1.80 9.37
C SER A 265 -11.57 -0.63 8.86
N SER A 266 -11.12 0.08 7.85
CA SER A 266 -11.82 1.28 7.37
C SER A 266 -12.71 1.02 6.15
N ASP A 267 -12.49 -0.08 5.45
CA ASP A 267 -13.21 -0.39 4.22
C ASP A 267 -14.71 -0.61 4.44
N TYR A 268 -15.10 -1.11 5.63
CA TYR A 268 -16.52 -1.22 5.95
C TYR A 268 -17.22 0.14 6.01
N SER A 269 -16.53 1.18 6.45
CA SER A 269 -17.06 2.55 6.48
C SER A 269 -17.28 3.08 5.06
N ILE A 270 -16.35 2.82 4.14
CA ILE A 270 -16.51 3.13 2.72
C ILE A 270 -17.72 2.37 2.15
N ALA A 271 -17.87 1.08 2.48
CA ALA A 271 -19.06 0.31 2.09
C ALA A 271 -20.35 0.89 2.65
N VAL A 272 -20.35 1.41 3.89
CA VAL A 272 -21.51 2.10 4.47
C VAL A 272 -21.87 3.36 3.68
N VAL A 273 -20.88 4.18 3.35
CA VAL A 273 -21.08 5.41 2.54
C VAL A 273 -21.66 5.06 1.17
N ARG A 274 -21.05 4.10 0.47
CA ARG A 274 -21.52 3.62 -0.85
C ARG A 274 -22.93 3.04 -0.79
N SER A 275 -23.23 2.25 0.25
CA SER A 275 -24.57 1.70 0.49
C SER A 275 -25.63 2.80 0.65
N ARG A 276 -25.33 3.84 1.42
CA ARG A 276 -26.22 5.00 1.59
C ARG A 276 -26.43 5.76 0.29
N ALA A 277 -25.35 6.00 -0.46
CA ALA A 277 -25.41 6.64 -1.77
C ALA A 277 -26.27 5.85 -2.77
N ALA A 278 -26.27 4.51 -2.67
CA ALA A 278 -27.15 3.62 -3.43
C ALA A 278 -28.57 3.50 -2.86
N GLY A 279 -28.92 4.20 -1.78
CA GLY A 279 -30.25 4.15 -1.14
C GLY A 279 -30.54 2.87 -0.36
N LEU A 280 -29.53 2.05 -0.05
CA LEU A 280 -29.73 0.74 0.58
C LEU A 280 -29.71 0.78 2.11
N HIS A 281 -29.01 1.74 2.73
CA HIS A 281 -28.92 1.94 4.19
C HIS A 281 -28.63 0.65 4.98
N LEU A 282 -27.57 -0.08 4.59
CA LEU A 282 -27.22 -1.36 5.21
C LEU A 282 -26.67 -1.17 6.62
N ASP A 283 -27.00 -2.11 7.51
CA ASP A 283 -26.43 -2.22 8.86
C ASP A 283 -25.16 -3.07 8.79
N LEU A 284 -24.07 -2.45 8.33
CA LEU A 284 -22.75 -3.07 8.30
C LEU A 284 -22.03 -2.86 9.63
N ALA A 285 -21.13 -3.76 9.95
CA ALA A 285 -20.24 -3.68 11.11
C ALA A 285 -18.86 -4.23 10.75
N PHE A 286 -17.86 -3.82 11.51
CA PHE A 286 -16.52 -4.38 11.48
C PHE A 286 -16.14 -4.91 12.87
N THR A 287 -15.33 -5.95 12.89
CA THR A 287 -14.77 -6.53 14.11
C THR A 287 -13.27 -6.75 13.98
N VAL A 288 -12.51 -6.21 14.94
CA VAL A 288 -11.17 -6.67 15.27
C VAL A 288 -11.32 -7.93 16.15
N PRO A 289 -10.93 -9.11 15.68
CA PRO A 289 -11.24 -10.37 16.36
C PRO A 289 -10.55 -10.50 17.72
N LYS A 290 -11.21 -11.25 18.63
CA LYS A 290 -10.68 -11.47 19.98
C LYS A 290 -9.42 -12.32 20.02
N GLU A 291 -9.20 -13.14 19.00
CA GLU A 291 -8.00 -13.99 18.84
C GLU A 291 -6.76 -13.17 18.51
N GLY A 292 -6.93 -11.93 18.10
CA GLY A 292 -5.87 -11.04 17.71
C GLY A 292 -5.95 -10.64 16.24
N SER A 293 -5.28 -9.55 15.90
CA SER A 293 -5.14 -9.04 14.55
C SER A 293 -3.81 -8.29 14.42
N ASP A 294 -3.41 -8.02 13.20
CA ASP A 294 -2.32 -7.09 12.93
C ASP A 294 -2.78 -5.63 13.02
N ILE A 295 -1.80 -4.77 13.18
CA ILE A 295 -1.89 -3.35 12.86
C ILE A 295 -0.75 -3.04 11.92
N THR A 296 -1.08 -2.41 10.78
CA THR A 296 -0.11 -1.97 9.79
C THR A 296 -0.04 -0.46 9.72
N TYR A 297 1.17 0.07 9.57
CA TYR A 297 1.45 1.49 9.42
C TYR A 297 1.99 1.76 8.02
N ASN A 298 1.15 2.28 7.15
CA ASN A 298 1.56 2.68 5.83
C ASN A 298 2.33 4.00 5.87
N ALA A 299 3.28 4.14 4.97
CA ALA A 299 4.09 5.33 4.84
C ALA A 299 4.16 5.79 3.39
N LEU A 300 4.41 7.09 3.19
CA LEU A 300 4.77 7.67 1.91
C LEU A 300 6.30 7.63 1.77
N LEU A 301 6.78 7.14 0.63
CA LEU A 301 8.21 6.99 0.33
C LEU A 301 8.50 7.54 -1.08
N ILE A 302 9.73 8.01 -1.27
CA ILE A 302 10.22 8.52 -2.55
C ILE A 302 11.08 7.43 -3.19
N PRO A 303 10.66 6.83 -4.33
CA PRO A 303 11.48 5.84 -5.03
C PRO A 303 12.84 6.41 -5.45
N ILE A 304 13.86 5.53 -5.49
CA ILE A 304 15.17 5.92 -6.04
C ILE A 304 15.01 6.37 -7.50
N GLY A 305 15.63 7.50 -7.84
CA GLY A 305 15.52 8.07 -9.18
C GLY A 305 14.17 8.74 -9.48
N ALA A 306 13.39 9.10 -8.44
CA ALA A 306 12.16 9.87 -8.61
C ALA A 306 12.41 11.13 -9.47
N PRO A 307 11.60 11.36 -10.53
CA PRO A 307 11.81 12.50 -11.42
C PRO A 307 11.68 13.87 -10.74
N HIS A 308 10.82 13.97 -9.71
CA HIS A 308 10.46 15.26 -9.08
C HIS A 308 10.56 15.17 -7.53
N PRO A 309 11.75 14.93 -6.96
CA PRO A 309 11.90 14.69 -5.52
C PRO A 309 11.50 15.88 -4.66
N HIS A 310 11.67 17.11 -5.14
CA HIS A 310 11.23 18.30 -4.41
C HIS A 310 9.68 18.41 -4.36
N ALA A 311 9.00 18.18 -5.47
CA ALA A 311 7.53 18.12 -5.50
C ALA A 311 7.00 16.98 -4.60
N ALA A 312 7.70 15.85 -4.53
CA ALA A 312 7.39 14.74 -3.62
C ALA A 312 7.48 15.19 -2.14
N HIS A 313 8.52 15.91 -1.74
CA HIS A 313 8.62 16.44 -0.39
C HIS A 313 7.51 17.47 -0.09
N GLN A 314 7.16 18.32 -1.06
CA GLN A 314 6.05 19.26 -0.89
C GLN A 314 4.72 18.54 -0.65
N PHE A 315 4.44 17.46 -1.40
CA PHE A 315 3.23 16.66 -1.23
C PHE A 315 3.24 15.93 0.11
N ILE A 316 4.34 15.28 0.48
CA ILE A 316 4.47 14.63 1.80
C ILE A 316 4.22 15.65 2.92
N ASN A 317 4.85 16.83 2.85
CA ASN A 317 4.63 17.86 3.86
C ASN A 317 3.20 18.40 3.88
N PHE A 318 2.54 18.48 2.72
CA PHE A 318 1.14 18.86 2.61
C PHE A 318 0.23 17.81 3.27
N ILE A 319 0.46 16.53 3.02
CA ILE A 319 -0.26 15.43 3.68
C ILE A 319 -0.05 15.47 5.21
N LEU A 320 1.15 15.79 5.68
CA LEU A 320 1.45 15.88 7.12
C LEU A 320 0.87 17.13 7.79
N ASP A 321 0.22 18.06 7.08
CA ASP A 321 -0.53 19.14 7.69
C ASP A 321 -1.72 18.58 8.50
N PRO A 322 -1.91 19.00 9.77
CA PRO A 322 -2.97 18.47 10.62
C PRO A 322 -4.37 18.59 10.03
N ASN A 323 -4.68 19.69 9.32
CA ASN A 323 -5.99 19.87 8.70
C ASN A 323 -6.17 18.92 7.50
N VAL A 324 -5.12 18.72 6.70
CA VAL A 324 -5.16 17.86 5.52
C VAL A 324 -5.33 16.40 5.93
N ILE A 325 -4.48 15.90 6.84
CA ILE A 325 -4.57 14.50 7.23
C ILE A 325 -5.82 14.18 8.04
N ALA A 326 -6.35 15.14 8.82
CA ALA A 326 -7.65 14.99 9.48
C ALA A 326 -8.79 14.92 8.46
N ALA A 327 -8.77 15.75 7.42
CA ALA A 327 -9.75 15.68 6.34
C ALA A 327 -9.69 14.34 5.60
N ILE A 328 -8.49 13.83 5.33
CA ILE A 328 -8.31 12.49 4.75
C ILE A 328 -8.95 11.42 5.66
N THR A 329 -8.64 11.42 6.96
CA THR A 329 -9.25 10.49 7.92
C THR A 329 -10.78 10.63 7.96
N ASN A 330 -11.31 11.85 7.90
CA ASN A 330 -12.75 12.08 7.91
C ASN A 330 -13.45 11.58 6.64
N ASP A 331 -12.74 11.60 5.50
CA ASP A 331 -13.26 11.12 4.22
C ASP A 331 -13.24 9.60 4.08
N ILE A 332 -12.13 8.96 4.48
CA ILE A 332 -11.89 7.53 4.20
C ILE A 332 -11.85 6.65 5.45
N HIS A 333 -11.94 7.22 6.65
CA HIS A 333 -12.00 6.55 7.94
C HIS A 333 -10.76 5.69 8.30
N TYR A 334 -9.61 5.89 7.64
CA TYR A 334 -8.34 5.33 8.07
C TYR A 334 -7.72 6.19 9.18
N GLY A 335 -7.19 5.54 10.21
CA GLY A 335 -6.52 6.25 11.30
C GLY A 335 -5.23 6.91 10.82
N ASN A 336 -4.94 8.12 11.31
CA ASN A 336 -3.69 8.82 11.06
C ASN A 336 -2.87 8.93 12.34
N ASP A 337 -1.56 9.11 12.16
CA ASP A 337 -0.57 9.14 13.24
C ASP A 337 -0.07 10.58 13.54
N ASN A 338 -0.87 11.58 13.23
CA ASN A 338 -0.59 12.99 13.50
C ASN A 338 -1.33 13.46 14.75
N LEU A 339 -0.59 13.73 15.84
CA LEU A 339 -1.19 14.10 17.12
C LEU A 339 -1.95 15.43 17.07
N ALA A 340 -1.51 16.38 16.24
CA ALA A 340 -2.18 17.67 16.08
C ALA A 340 -3.47 17.57 15.26
N ALA A 341 -3.64 16.49 14.48
CA ALA A 341 -4.85 16.23 13.70
C ALA A 341 -5.98 15.64 14.56
N GLN A 342 -5.67 14.97 15.69
CA GLN A 342 -6.66 14.25 16.49
C GLN A 342 -7.87 15.10 16.91
N PRO A 343 -7.72 16.37 17.35
CA PRO A 343 -8.86 17.22 17.66
C PRO A 343 -9.72 17.63 16.46
N LEU A 344 -9.20 17.45 15.23
CA LEU A 344 -9.85 17.83 13.97
C LEU A 344 -10.58 16.64 13.31
N VAL A 345 -10.31 15.42 13.79
CA VAL A 345 -11.01 14.22 13.34
C VAL A 345 -12.43 14.22 13.91
N ASP A 346 -13.41 13.85 13.08
CA ASP A 346 -14.80 13.71 13.50
C ASP A 346 -14.89 12.81 14.74
N PRO A 347 -15.58 13.25 15.80
CA PRO A 347 -15.70 12.46 17.04
C PRO A 347 -16.23 11.04 16.82
N GLN A 348 -17.10 10.78 15.84
CA GLN A 348 -17.61 9.45 15.53
C GLN A 348 -16.51 8.54 14.98
N ILE A 349 -15.57 9.09 14.22
CA ILE A 349 -14.42 8.36 13.66
C ILE A 349 -13.32 8.21 14.72
N ARG A 350 -13.02 9.30 15.44
CA ARG A 350 -12.00 9.30 16.48
C ARG A 350 -12.30 8.31 17.61
N ASP A 351 -13.58 8.17 17.95
CA ASP A 351 -14.03 7.30 19.04
C ASP A 351 -14.42 5.88 18.53
N ASP A 352 -14.26 5.61 17.22
CA ASP A 352 -14.47 4.28 16.64
C ASP A 352 -13.27 3.37 16.94
N PRO A 353 -13.46 2.25 17.68
CA PRO A 353 -12.38 1.32 18.02
C PRO A 353 -11.79 0.59 16.82
N SER A 354 -12.44 0.60 15.67
CA SER A 354 -11.93 0.05 14.42
C SER A 354 -10.95 1.00 13.71
N VAL A 355 -10.98 2.28 14.05
CA VAL A 355 -10.07 3.31 13.50
C VAL A 355 -8.96 3.62 14.52
N TYR A 356 -9.35 3.93 15.74
CA TYR A 356 -8.41 4.20 16.84
C TYR A 356 -8.60 3.19 17.98
N PRO A 357 -7.85 2.07 17.95
CA PRO A 357 -8.06 0.97 18.89
C PRO A 357 -7.75 1.38 20.34
N PRO A 358 -8.68 1.16 21.29
CA PRO A 358 -8.44 1.38 22.70
C PRO A 358 -7.43 0.36 23.26
N PRO A 359 -6.88 0.59 24.48
CA PRO A 359 -5.84 -0.27 25.05
C PRO A 359 -6.15 -1.77 25.05
N GLN A 360 -7.43 -2.16 25.24
CA GLN A 360 -7.86 -3.56 25.26
C GLN A 360 -7.75 -4.24 23.89
N ILE A 361 -7.99 -3.49 22.81
CA ILE A 361 -7.78 -3.98 21.44
C ILE A 361 -6.29 -3.94 21.12
N ARG A 362 -5.58 -2.84 21.42
CA ARG A 362 -4.13 -2.73 21.19
C ARG A 362 -3.32 -3.87 21.80
N ALA A 363 -3.72 -4.36 22.99
CA ALA A 363 -3.02 -5.44 23.68
C ALA A 363 -3.01 -6.79 22.92
N ARG A 364 -3.88 -6.96 21.93
CA ARG A 364 -3.96 -8.17 21.09
C ARG A 364 -3.55 -7.93 19.64
N LEU A 365 -3.05 -6.72 19.33
CA LEU A 365 -2.53 -6.42 18.00
C LEU A 365 -1.05 -6.82 17.92
N TYR A 366 -0.67 -7.34 16.79
CA TYR A 366 0.73 -7.64 16.44
C TYR A 366 1.15 -6.83 15.22
N LEU A 367 2.46 -6.61 15.11
CA LEU A 367 3.06 -6.00 13.91
C LEU A 367 3.47 -7.11 12.97
N PRO A 368 3.07 -7.07 11.70
CA PRO A 368 3.63 -7.94 10.68
C PRO A 368 5.15 -7.81 10.62
N THR A 369 5.82 -8.92 10.34
CA THR A 369 7.27 -8.94 10.16
C THR A 369 7.62 -9.37 8.76
N GLU A 370 8.80 -8.96 8.32
CA GLU A 370 9.33 -9.36 7.02
C GLU A 370 9.72 -10.84 7.01
N PHE A 371 9.53 -11.49 5.87
CA PHE A 371 9.99 -12.84 5.63
C PHE A 371 11.17 -12.86 4.64
N ASP A 372 12.08 -13.82 4.80
CA ASP A 372 13.12 -14.02 3.80
C ASP A 372 12.54 -14.55 2.47
N ALA A 373 13.27 -14.34 1.38
CA ALA A 373 12.80 -14.69 0.03
C ALA A 373 12.47 -16.19 -0.14
N LYS A 374 13.10 -17.08 0.64
CA LYS A 374 12.81 -18.52 0.57
C LYS A 374 11.46 -18.84 1.20
N TYR A 375 11.20 -18.29 2.38
CA TYR A 375 9.94 -18.48 3.08
C TYR A 375 8.78 -17.77 2.36
N GLN A 376 9.03 -16.57 1.81
CA GLN A 376 8.04 -15.85 1.01
C GLN A 376 7.60 -16.68 -0.22
N ARG A 377 8.53 -17.29 -0.95
CA ARG A 377 8.17 -18.21 -2.06
C ARG A 377 7.36 -19.41 -1.60
N LEU A 378 7.63 -19.93 -0.40
CA LEU A 378 6.82 -21.01 0.16
C LEU A 378 5.40 -20.54 0.45
N ARG A 379 5.24 -19.39 1.10
CA ARG A 379 3.93 -18.76 1.37
C ARG A 379 3.13 -18.52 0.08
N THR A 380 3.76 -17.96 -0.96
CA THR A 380 3.11 -17.73 -2.27
C THR A 380 2.60 -19.04 -2.90
N ARG A 381 3.39 -20.13 -2.83
CA ARG A 381 2.96 -21.44 -3.34
C ARG A 381 1.80 -22.01 -2.52
N THR A 382 1.87 -21.91 -1.21
CA THR A 382 0.79 -22.30 -0.29
C THR A 382 -0.47 -21.51 -0.59
N TRP A 383 -0.37 -20.19 -0.77
CA TRP A 383 -1.48 -19.34 -1.14
C TRP A 383 -2.17 -19.75 -2.45
N THR A 384 -1.36 -20.07 -3.47
CA THR A 384 -1.90 -20.57 -4.74
C THR A 384 -2.71 -21.86 -4.55
N ARG A 385 -2.26 -22.80 -3.71
CA ARG A 385 -3.02 -24.04 -3.39
C ARG A 385 -4.31 -23.73 -2.64
N ILE A 386 -4.24 -22.86 -1.64
CA ILE A 386 -5.42 -22.43 -0.89
C ILE A 386 -6.48 -21.82 -1.83
N LYS A 387 -6.10 -20.89 -2.70
CA LYS A 387 -7.04 -20.26 -3.63
C LYS A 387 -7.64 -21.26 -4.61
N SER A 388 -6.86 -22.20 -5.12
CA SER A 388 -7.33 -23.22 -6.04
C SER A 388 -8.12 -24.35 -5.37
N GLY A 389 -8.01 -24.51 -4.05
CA GLY A 389 -8.68 -25.57 -3.30
C GLY A 389 -8.04 -26.94 -3.46
N ILE A 390 -6.74 -27.01 -3.78
CA ILE A 390 -5.98 -28.26 -4.01
C ILE A 390 -4.68 -28.28 -3.21
#